data_b5622a5d986b44d8628bb5cd45f584d4
#
_entry.id   b5622a5d986b44d8628bb5cd45f584d4
#
_cell.length_a   1.000
_cell.length_b   1.000
_cell.length_c   1.000
_cell.angle_alpha   90.00
_cell.angle_beta   90.00
_cell.angle_gamma   90.00
#
_symmetry.space_group_name_H-M   'P 1'
#
loop_
_entity.id
_entity.type
_entity.pdbx_description
1 polymer ?
#
loop_
_entity_poly.entity_id
_entity_poly.type
_entity_poly.pdbx_seq_one_letter_code
_entity_poly.pdbx_strand_id
1 'polypeptide(L)'
;MARTTARRRTAALAASLAAVTGLAACGSGEPEATPGTAGTTPAGESATLTIYSGRNENLVGPLLEQLEAAVGTQVEVRYAGTSELAAQLLEEGENTDADLFFSQDAGALGALARADRLAPLPDDVLQLVPGEYRDANGQWVATSARARVLAYDPAQAPEVEQMTGIDQILDEKYRGRLGYAPTNASFHAFVTALRVERGEDGAREWLERFAALEPQGYDNNVAVLDAVDSGQVAVGLINHYYWYEKVAEEGADAVNARIRYLSSDDPGALVNVAGAGVLAGSDAEDAAVAAVEYLLSDEAQQYFADETAEYPVVEGITSTRHDVQPLGETLSIDLNDLESLDQTLVLLDEVGLT
;
A
#
# COMPACT_ATOMS: atom_id res chain seq x y z
N MET A 1 46.20 -29.84 21.50
CA MET A 1 46.89 -30.58 20.43
C MET A 1 45.88 -30.71 19.30
N ALA A 2 45.99 -30.21 18.10
CA ALA A 2 47.09 -29.88 17.23
C ALA A 2 46.71 -28.67 16.37
N ARG A 3 47.70 -27.83 16.09
CA ARG A 3 47.69 -26.71 15.13
C ARG A 3 47.89 -27.25 13.71
N THR A 4 47.30 -26.59 12.67
CA THR A 4 47.85 -26.60 11.31
C THR A 4 47.30 -25.36 10.60
N THR A 5 47.99 -24.31 10.56
CA THR A 5 48.88 -23.59 9.62
C THR A 5 48.34 -23.33 8.20
N ALA A 6 48.38 -22.06 7.92
CA ALA A 6 48.14 -21.29 6.69
C ALA A 6 48.84 -21.76 5.42
N ARG A 7 48.30 -21.43 4.24
CA ARG A 7 49.08 -21.09 3.06
C ARG A 7 48.43 -19.97 2.26
N ARG A 8 49.10 -18.82 2.27
CA ARG A 8 48.97 -17.74 1.31
C ARG A 8 49.55 -18.19 -0.03
N ARG A 9 48.91 -17.85 -1.14
CA ARG A 9 49.57 -17.78 -2.45
C ARG A 9 49.20 -16.46 -3.09
N THR A 10 50.20 -15.59 -3.14
CA THR A 10 50.38 -14.43 -4.02
C THR A 10 50.83 -14.88 -5.40
N ALA A 11 50.29 -14.35 -6.45
CA ALA A 11 50.96 -14.29 -7.77
C ALA A 11 50.58 -13.01 -8.49
N ALA A 12 51.62 -12.37 -9.00
CA ALA A 12 51.67 -11.01 -9.48
C ALA A 12 51.55 -10.90 -11.02
N LEU A 13 51.17 -9.70 -11.43
CA LEU A 13 51.52 -8.93 -12.65
C LEU A 13 51.77 -9.65 -13.99
N ALA A 14 51.12 -9.13 -15.06
CA ALA A 14 51.80 -8.72 -16.29
C ALA A 14 50.97 -7.65 -17.02
N ALA A 15 51.54 -6.48 -17.16
CA ALA A 15 51.12 -5.38 -18.01
C ALA A 15 51.57 -5.66 -19.45
N SER A 16 50.74 -5.32 -20.44
CA SER A 16 51.17 -5.25 -21.83
C SER A 16 50.58 -4.00 -22.48
N LEU A 17 51.46 -3.04 -22.70
CA LEU A 17 51.30 -1.79 -23.44
C LEU A 17 51.56 -2.09 -24.93
N ALA A 18 50.65 -1.77 -25.83
CA ALA A 18 50.88 -1.71 -27.26
C ALA A 18 50.37 -0.39 -27.82
N ALA A 19 51.29 0.50 -28.11
CA ALA A 19 51.10 1.71 -28.89
C ALA A 19 51.18 1.37 -30.37
N VAL A 20 50.25 1.86 -31.19
CA VAL A 20 50.38 1.93 -32.64
C VAL A 20 50.05 3.33 -33.11
N THR A 21 51.09 4.04 -33.57
CA THR A 21 51.05 5.28 -34.33
C THR A 21 50.81 4.99 -35.80
N GLY A 22 49.98 5.76 -36.50
CA GLY A 22 49.79 5.64 -37.95
C GLY A 22 49.11 6.86 -38.57
N LEU A 23 49.91 7.73 -39.04
CA LEU A 23 49.96 8.70 -40.17
C LEU A 23 48.67 9.33 -40.69
N ALA A 24 48.72 10.66 -40.72
CA ALA A 24 47.91 11.59 -41.49
C ALA A 24 48.07 11.46 -42.98
N ALA A 25 47.00 11.58 -43.77
CA ALA A 25 47.01 11.94 -45.19
C ALA A 25 45.92 12.98 -45.42
N CYS A 26 46.32 14.19 -45.81
CA CYS A 26 45.49 15.27 -46.33
C CYS A 26 44.99 14.92 -47.74
N GLY A 27 43.68 15.05 -47.96
CA GLY A 27 43.04 15.06 -49.26
C GLY A 27 41.95 16.10 -49.30
N SER A 28 42.21 17.18 -50.01
CA SER A 28 41.26 18.28 -50.29
C SER A 28 40.27 17.85 -51.38
N GLY A 29 38.98 17.91 -51.10
CA GLY A 29 37.89 17.74 -52.04
C GLY A 29 36.68 18.53 -51.55
N GLU A 30 36.21 19.46 -52.37
CA GLU A 30 35.09 20.38 -52.16
C GLU A 30 33.73 19.66 -52.12
N PRO A 31 32.69 20.20 -51.47
CA PRO A 31 31.52 19.45 -51.07
C PRO A 31 30.41 19.48 -52.11
N GLU A 32 29.94 18.31 -52.52
CA GLU A 32 28.68 18.14 -53.21
C GLU A 32 27.55 17.91 -52.19
N ALA A 33 26.57 18.80 -52.23
CA ALA A 33 25.40 18.77 -51.32
C ALA A 33 24.49 17.61 -51.70
N THR A 34 24.41 16.60 -50.82
CA THR A 34 23.35 15.57 -50.83
C THR A 34 22.23 15.93 -49.85
N PRO A 35 20.96 15.65 -50.19
CA PRO A 35 19.80 16.02 -49.32
C PRO A 35 19.85 15.24 -47.99
N GLY A 36 19.66 15.97 -46.91
CA GLY A 36 19.71 15.44 -45.58
C GLY A 36 18.75 14.26 -45.37
N THR A 37 19.33 13.11 -45.03
CA THR A 37 18.60 12.05 -44.32
C THR A 37 18.26 12.62 -42.95
N ALA A 38 16.98 12.77 -42.71
CA ALA A 38 16.47 13.05 -41.38
C ALA A 38 17.07 12.00 -40.42
N GLY A 39 17.94 12.45 -39.52
CA GLY A 39 18.44 11.63 -38.45
C GLY A 39 17.24 11.16 -37.60
N THR A 40 16.97 9.87 -37.66
CA THR A 40 16.16 9.22 -36.66
C THR A 40 16.97 9.35 -35.37
N THR A 41 16.55 10.23 -34.51
CA THR A 41 16.96 10.20 -33.10
C THR A 41 16.68 8.78 -32.61
N PRO A 42 17.65 8.07 -31.99
CA PRO A 42 17.32 6.81 -31.36
C PRO A 42 16.16 7.12 -30.40
N ALA A 43 15.10 6.32 -30.48
CA ALA A 43 14.07 6.31 -29.42
C ALA A 43 14.86 6.15 -28.11
N GLY A 44 14.77 7.12 -27.21
CA GLY A 44 15.38 7.04 -25.90
C GLY A 44 14.96 5.71 -25.29
N GLU A 45 15.85 5.04 -24.59
CA GLU A 45 15.50 3.91 -23.75
C GLU A 45 14.31 4.39 -22.93
N SER A 46 13.19 3.69 -23.07
CA SER A 46 11.99 3.94 -22.29
C SER A 46 12.39 3.80 -20.83
N ALA A 47 12.29 4.87 -20.05
CA ALA A 47 12.64 4.81 -18.64
C ALA A 47 11.76 3.72 -18.00
N THR A 48 12.36 2.85 -17.18
CA THR A 48 11.61 1.85 -16.41
C THR A 48 10.81 2.57 -15.33
N LEU A 49 9.53 2.24 -15.18
CA LEU A 49 8.70 2.74 -14.08
C LEU A 49 8.92 1.86 -12.85
N THR A 50 9.49 2.43 -11.80
CA THR A 50 9.71 1.74 -10.52
C THR A 50 8.60 2.06 -9.53
N ILE A 51 7.84 1.05 -9.13
CA ILE A 51 6.72 1.17 -8.19
C ILE A 51 7.12 0.58 -6.83
N TYR A 52 7.06 1.39 -5.77
CA TYR A 52 7.09 0.87 -4.41
C TYR A 52 5.66 0.58 -3.97
N SER A 53 5.32 -0.71 -3.84
CA SER A 53 3.96 -1.17 -3.54
C SER A 53 3.84 -1.68 -2.10
N GLY A 54 3.06 -0.97 -1.30
CA GLY A 54 2.63 -1.41 0.04
C GLY A 54 1.42 -2.34 0.01
N ARG A 55 0.95 -2.68 -1.19
CA ARG A 55 -0.20 -3.57 -1.41
C ARG A 55 0.24 -5.03 -1.40
N ASN A 56 -0.67 -5.92 -1.01
CA ASN A 56 -0.42 -7.35 -1.09
C ASN A 56 -0.26 -7.79 -2.56
N GLU A 57 0.89 -8.41 -2.88
CA GLU A 57 1.24 -8.86 -4.24
C GLU A 57 0.18 -9.79 -4.84
N ASN A 58 -0.35 -10.73 -4.05
CA ASN A 58 -1.38 -11.67 -4.52
C ASN A 58 -2.66 -10.95 -4.97
N LEU A 59 -2.97 -9.77 -4.39
CA LEU A 59 -4.16 -9.00 -4.73
C LEU A 59 -3.96 -8.10 -5.96
N VAL A 60 -2.81 -7.43 -6.06
CA VAL A 60 -2.61 -6.39 -7.08
C VAL A 60 -1.60 -6.77 -8.16
N GLY A 61 -0.85 -7.87 -7.98
CA GLY A 61 0.13 -8.33 -8.98
C GLY A 61 -0.47 -8.48 -10.38
N PRO A 62 -1.60 -9.20 -10.56
CA PRO A 62 -2.22 -9.34 -11.87
C PRO A 62 -2.67 -8.00 -12.50
N LEU A 63 -3.07 -7.02 -11.69
CA LEU A 63 -3.40 -5.67 -12.15
C LEU A 63 -2.14 -4.91 -12.60
N LEU A 64 -1.05 -5.01 -11.84
CA LEU A 64 0.21 -4.34 -12.17
C LEU A 64 0.93 -4.96 -13.38
N GLU A 65 0.72 -6.27 -13.66
CA GLU A 65 1.14 -6.89 -14.93
C GLU A 65 0.39 -6.30 -16.13
N GLN A 66 -0.89 -5.94 -15.98
CA GLN A 66 -1.67 -5.27 -17.02
C GLN A 66 -1.24 -3.81 -17.20
N LEU A 67 -0.82 -3.17 -16.11
CA LEU A 67 -0.32 -1.79 -16.11
C LEU A 67 0.83 -1.59 -17.09
N GLU A 68 1.81 -2.52 -17.16
CA GLU A 68 2.95 -2.43 -18.09
C GLU A 68 2.48 -2.27 -19.55
N ALA A 69 1.45 -3.04 -19.94
CA ALA A 69 0.87 -2.93 -21.27
C ALA A 69 0.12 -1.62 -21.50
N ALA A 70 -0.52 -1.08 -20.46
CA ALA A 70 -1.31 0.14 -20.53
C ALA A 70 -0.43 1.40 -20.63
N VAL A 71 0.64 1.48 -19.83
CA VAL A 71 1.56 2.62 -19.84
C VAL A 71 2.62 2.56 -20.95
N GLY A 72 2.83 1.37 -21.54
CA GLY A 72 3.77 1.18 -22.65
C GLY A 72 5.24 1.30 -22.28
N THR A 73 5.57 1.12 -20.99
CA THR A 73 6.93 1.10 -20.46
C THR A 73 7.12 -0.08 -19.53
N GLN A 74 8.37 -0.52 -19.35
CA GLN A 74 8.70 -1.59 -18.40
C GLN A 74 8.33 -1.16 -16.98
N VAL A 75 7.72 -2.05 -16.21
CA VAL A 75 7.33 -1.81 -14.83
C VAL A 75 8.11 -2.75 -13.90
N GLU A 76 8.79 -2.17 -12.91
CA GLU A 76 9.44 -2.90 -11.84
C GLU A 76 8.73 -2.60 -10.52
N VAL A 77 8.31 -3.65 -9.81
CA VAL A 77 7.54 -3.49 -8.57
C VAL A 77 8.34 -4.04 -7.40
N ARG A 78 8.50 -3.20 -6.37
CA ARG A 78 9.05 -3.60 -5.07
C ARG A 78 7.94 -3.69 -4.05
N TYR A 79 7.67 -4.90 -3.54
CA TYR A 79 6.67 -5.15 -2.51
C TYR A 79 7.28 -5.17 -1.11
N ALA A 80 6.70 -4.41 -0.17
CA ALA A 80 7.00 -4.46 1.25
C ALA A 80 5.82 -3.89 2.07
N GLY A 81 5.94 -3.80 3.39
CA GLY A 81 4.93 -3.15 4.22
C GLY A 81 4.80 -1.67 3.90
N THR A 82 3.57 -1.15 3.82
CA THR A 82 3.34 0.28 3.49
C THR A 82 4.11 1.23 4.40
N SER A 83 4.06 1.01 5.72
CA SER A 83 4.78 1.87 6.68
C SER A 83 6.29 1.73 6.55
N GLU A 84 6.80 0.55 6.21
CA GLU A 84 8.22 0.29 5.94
C GLU A 84 8.67 1.07 4.70
N LEU A 85 7.92 0.97 3.59
CA LEU A 85 8.22 1.70 2.36
C LEU A 85 8.12 3.21 2.55
N ALA A 86 7.12 3.70 3.28
CA ALA A 86 7.01 5.12 3.60
C ALA A 86 8.22 5.63 4.38
N ALA A 87 8.66 4.89 5.42
CA ALA A 87 9.85 5.23 6.19
C ALA A 87 11.11 5.21 5.32
N GLN A 88 11.24 4.21 4.43
CA GLN A 88 12.34 4.12 3.48
C GLN A 88 12.36 5.32 2.52
N LEU A 89 11.23 5.68 1.91
CA LEU A 89 11.11 6.82 1.00
C LEU A 89 11.46 8.16 1.69
N LEU A 90 11.09 8.32 2.98
CA LEU A 90 11.47 9.47 3.77
C LEU A 90 12.99 9.52 4.04
N GLU A 91 13.64 8.36 4.25
CA GLU A 91 15.08 8.26 4.47
C GLU A 91 15.87 8.46 3.16
N GLU A 92 15.44 7.85 2.05
CA GLU A 92 16.05 7.99 0.72
C GLU A 92 15.94 9.43 0.20
N GLY A 93 14.85 10.11 0.52
CA GLY A 93 14.64 11.51 0.14
C GLY A 93 14.65 11.70 -1.39
N GLU A 94 15.51 12.62 -1.88
CA GLU A 94 15.69 12.90 -3.31
C GLU A 94 16.51 11.83 -4.06
N ASN A 95 17.04 10.84 -3.36
CA ASN A 95 17.86 9.79 -3.96
C ASN A 95 17.11 8.46 -4.09
N THR A 96 15.80 8.48 -3.97
CA THR A 96 14.98 7.27 -4.18
C THR A 96 15.00 6.87 -5.65
N ASP A 97 14.99 5.55 -5.89
CA ASP A 97 14.82 4.99 -7.24
C ASP A 97 13.33 4.78 -7.58
N ALA A 98 12.42 5.10 -6.65
CA ALA A 98 10.99 4.93 -6.86
C ALA A 98 10.39 6.11 -7.63
N ASP A 99 9.52 5.82 -8.59
CA ASP A 99 8.74 6.78 -9.36
C ASP A 99 7.32 6.94 -8.81
N LEU A 100 6.75 5.83 -8.34
CA LEU A 100 5.38 5.77 -7.85
C LEU A 100 5.34 5.04 -6.49
N PHE A 101 4.63 5.62 -5.52
CA PHE A 101 4.27 4.93 -4.29
C PHE A 101 2.82 4.49 -4.35
N PHE A 102 2.59 3.16 -4.38
CA PHE A 102 1.27 2.55 -4.33
C PHE A 102 1.00 2.06 -2.91
N SER A 103 0.34 2.88 -2.13
CA SER A 103 0.11 2.69 -0.70
C SER A 103 -1.13 1.87 -0.39
N GLN A 104 -1.09 1.16 0.73
CA GLN A 104 -2.28 0.51 1.30
C GLN A 104 -3.15 1.48 2.10
N ASP A 105 -2.67 2.66 2.49
CA ASP A 105 -3.45 3.62 3.31
C ASP A 105 -3.11 5.08 3.02
N ALA A 106 -4.07 5.96 3.32
CA ALA A 106 -3.94 7.40 3.15
C ALA A 106 -2.88 8.01 4.11
N GLY A 107 -2.70 7.44 5.30
CA GLY A 107 -1.78 8.00 6.30
C GLY A 107 -0.33 7.99 5.84
N ALA A 108 0.11 6.93 5.16
CA ALA A 108 1.45 6.84 4.59
C ALA A 108 1.64 7.83 3.42
N LEU A 109 0.62 8.00 2.56
CA LEU A 109 0.62 9.01 1.49
C LEU A 109 0.67 10.42 2.07
N GLY A 110 -0.17 10.71 3.07
CA GLY A 110 -0.18 12.00 3.76
C GLY A 110 1.17 12.31 4.45
N ALA A 111 1.83 11.31 5.04
CA ALA A 111 3.16 11.48 5.63
C ALA A 111 4.21 11.88 4.58
N LEU A 112 4.20 11.27 3.39
CA LEU A 112 5.09 11.63 2.28
C LEU A 112 4.73 13.01 1.69
N ALA A 113 3.44 13.32 1.52
CA ALA A 113 2.96 14.61 1.04
C ALA A 113 3.43 15.74 1.98
N ARG A 114 3.26 15.60 3.29
CA ARG A 114 3.71 16.56 4.30
C ARG A 114 5.23 16.77 4.30
N ALA A 115 5.99 15.76 3.90
CA ALA A 115 7.44 15.83 3.78
C ALA A 115 7.93 16.33 2.41
N ASP A 116 7.02 16.80 1.54
CA ASP A 116 7.31 17.23 0.17
C ASP A 116 7.98 16.13 -0.69
N ARG A 117 7.59 14.86 -0.46
CA ARG A 117 8.12 13.71 -1.21
C ARG A 117 7.26 13.33 -2.41
N LEU A 118 6.05 13.87 -2.55
CA LEU A 118 5.14 13.60 -3.66
C LEU A 118 5.02 14.84 -4.57
N ALA A 119 4.98 14.59 -5.87
CA ALA A 119 4.69 15.61 -6.88
C ALA A 119 3.19 15.88 -6.96
N PRO A 120 2.76 17.11 -7.32
CA PRO A 120 1.36 17.39 -7.61
C PRO A 120 0.89 16.58 -8.82
N LEU A 121 -0.29 15.97 -8.71
CA LEU A 121 -0.94 15.30 -9.84
C LEU A 121 -1.67 16.29 -10.73
N PRO A 122 -1.82 16.00 -12.03
CA PRO A 122 -2.60 16.82 -12.95
C PRO A 122 -4.08 16.97 -12.52
N ASP A 123 -4.68 18.12 -12.82
CA ASP A 123 -6.07 18.41 -12.45
C ASP A 123 -7.08 17.41 -13.05
N ASP A 124 -6.83 16.91 -14.25
CA ASP A 124 -7.67 15.92 -14.94
C ASP A 124 -7.64 14.56 -14.21
N VAL A 125 -6.49 14.13 -13.68
CA VAL A 125 -6.38 12.95 -12.82
C VAL A 125 -7.14 13.16 -11.51
N LEU A 126 -6.96 14.33 -10.87
CA LEU A 126 -7.64 14.67 -9.61
C LEU A 126 -9.16 14.70 -9.74
N GLN A 127 -9.69 15.00 -10.92
CA GLN A 127 -11.14 15.05 -11.19
C GLN A 127 -11.78 13.68 -11.41
N LEU A 128 -11.00 12.60 -11.58
CA LEU A 128 -11.52 11.25 -11.74
C LEU A 128 -12.15 10.71 -10.45
N VAL A 129 -11.81 11.28 -9.30
CA VAL A 129 -12.33 10.84 -7.99
C VAL A 129 -13.03 11.99 -7.25
N PRO A 130 -14.02 11.70 -6.39
CA PRO A 130 -14.59 12.69 -5.47
C PRO A 130 -13.53 13.35 -4.58
N GLY A 131 -13.80 14.57 -4.11
CA GLY A 131 -12.85 15.37 -3.33
C GLY A 131 -12.36 14.71 -2.04
N GLU A 132 -13.19 13.88 -1.41
CA GLU A 132 -12.88 13.12 -0.20
C GLU A 132 -11.88 11.97 -0.41
N TYR A 133 -11.64 11.59 -1.67
CA TYR A 133 -10.71 10.51 -2.04
C TYR A 133 -9.38 11.03 -2.60
N ARG A 134 -9.00 12.25 -2.28
CA ARG A 134 -7.72 12.84 -2.72
C ARG A 134 -7.12 13.76 -1.68
N ASP A 135 -5.83 13.98 -1.81
CA ASP A 135 -5.09 14.96 -1.02
C ASP A 135 -5.60 16.38 -1.24
N ALA A 136 -5.65 17.17 -0.18
CA ALA A 136 -6.08 18.58 -0.24
C ALA A 136 -5.21 19.45 -1.15
N ASN A 137 -3.92 19.10 -1.31
CA ASN A 137 -2.95 19.77 -2.18
C ASN A 137 -2.75 19.05 -3.53
N GLY A 138 -3.48 17.96 -3.79
CA GLY A 138 -3.44 17.23 -5.03
C GLY A 138 -2.20 16.34 -5.23
N GLN A 139 -1.53 15.91 -4.16
CA GLN A 139 -0.29 15.15 -4.25
C GLN A 139 -0.52 13.62 -4.30
N TRP A 140 -1.72 13.15 -3.97
CA TRP A 140 -2.10 11.75 -4.10
C TRP A 140 -3.60 11.61 -4.35
N VAL A 141 -4.01 10.46 -4.88
CA VAL A 141 -5.40 10.05 -5.05
C VAL A 141 -5.62 8.64 -4.50
N ALA A 142 -6.83 8.38 -4.01
CA ALA A 142 -7.28 7.02 -3.72
C ALA A 142 -7.44 6.22 -5.02
N THR A 143 -7.18 4.92 -4.93
CA THR A 143 -7.39 3.97 -6.04
C THR A 143 -8.47 2.95 -5.72
N SER A 144 -8.69 2.65 -4.44
CA SER A 144 -9.79 1.82 -3.94
C SER A 144 -10.05 2.14 -2.48
N ALA A 145 -11.27 1.89 -1.99
CA ALA A 145 -11.61 2.07 -0.59
C ALA A 145 -11.92 0.73 0.10
N ARG A 146 -11.76 0.71 1.42
CA ARG A 146 -12.08 -0.44 2.25
C ARG A 146 -12.55 -0.05 3.62
N ALA A 147 -13.48 -0.84 4.16
CA ALA A 147 -13.99 -0.67 5.49
C ALA A 147 -13.25 -1.57 6.50
N ARG A 148 -12.96 -1.03 7.66
CA ARG A 148 -12.56 -1.79 8.83
C ARG A 148 -13.76 -2.57 9.37
N VAL A 149 -13.53 -3.81 9.78
CA VAL A 149 -14.57 -4.68 10.32
C VAL A 149 -14.01 -5.54 11.45
N LEU A 150 -14.91 -6.11 12.26
CA LEU A 150 -14.58 -7.22 13.14
C LEU A 150 -14.85 -8.53 12.41
N ALA A 151 -13.81 -9.38 12.26
CA ALA A 151 -14.04 -10.80 12.00
C ALA A 151 -14.38 -11.49 13.31
N TYR A 152 -15.29 -12.45 13.31
CA TYR A 152 -15.67 -13.17 14.52
C TYR A 152 -16.07 -14.62 14.23
N ASP A 153 -15.83 -15.50 15.20
CA ASP A 153 -16.34 -16.87 15.22
C ASP A 153 -17.73 -16.87 15.89
N PRO A 154 -18.82 -17.12 15.14
CA PRO A 154 -20.17 -17.08 15.70
C PRO A 154 -20.44 -18.15 16.77
N ALA A 155 -19.63 -19.20 16.83
CA ALA A 155 -19.73 -20.22 17.88
C ALA A 155 -19.12 -19.73 19.21
N GLN A 156 -18.11 -18.86 19.16
CA GLN A 156 -17.38 -18.37 20.32
C GLN A 156 -17.82 -16.98 20.78
N ALA A 157 -18.27 -16.14 19.84
CA ALA A 157 -18.63 -14.74 20.07
C ALA A 157 -19.87 -14.32 19.28
N PRO A 158 -21.04 -15.00 19.47
CA PRO A 158 -22.25 -14.72 18.71
C PRO A 158 -22.77 -13.29 18.92
N GLU A 159 -22.47 -12.66 20.05
CA GLU A 159 -22.90 -11.28 20.37
C GLU A 159 -22.21 -10.23 19.49
N VAL A 160 -21.09 -10.55 18.82
CA VAL A 160 -20.41 -9.61 17.91
C VAL A 160 -21.32 -9.20 16.76
N GLU A 161 -22.22 -10.05 16.32
CA GLU A 161 -23.24 -9.75 15.32
C GLU A 161 -24.05 -8.49 15.63
N GLN A 162 -24.24 -8.17 16.92
CA GLN A 162 -25.01 -7.02 17.39
C GLN A 162 -24.16 -5.82 17.84
N MET A 163 -22.82 -5.93 17.74
CA MET A 163 -21.94 -4.84 18.13
C MET A 163 -22.08 -3.65 17.17
N THR A 164 -22.00 -2.46 17.74
CA THR A 164 -22.07 -1.18 17.02
C THR A 164 -20.80 -0.33 17.17
N GLY A 165 -19.95 -0.62 18.17
CA GLY A 165 -18.74 0.14 18.43
C GLY A 165 -17.58 -0.73 18.89
N ILE A 166 -16.38 -0.25 18.61
CA ILE A 166 -15.12 -0.96 18.86
C ILE A 166 -14.85 -1.19 20.36
N ASP A 167 -15.37 -0.33 21.23
CA ASP A 167 -15.15 -0.47 22.68
C ASP A 167 -15.77 -1.75 23.25
N GLN A 168 -16.73 -2.34 22.54
CA GLN A 168 -17.41 -3.56 22.99
C GLN A 168 -16.50 -4.80 22.97
N ILE A 169 -15.36 -4.76 22.22
CA ILE A 169 -14.35 -5.84 22.28
C ILE A 169 -13.46 -5.74 23.51
N LEU A 170 -13.49 -4.64 24.26
CA LEU A 170 -12.67 -4.43 25.46
C LEU A 170 -13.25 -5.11 26.71
N ASP A 171 -14.21 -6.03 26.54
CA ASP A 171 -14.75 -6.84 27.62
C ASP A 171 -13.76 -7.95 28.02
N GLU A 172 -13.60 -8.18 29.32
CA GLU A 172 -12.69 -9.19 29.91
C GLU A 172 -12.92 -10.62 29.36
N LYS A 173 -14.12 -10.93 28.90
CA LYS A 173 -14.44 -12.24 28.27
C LYS A 173 -13.61 -12.53 27.01
N TYR A 174 -13.03 -11.49 26.38
CA TYR A 174 -12.17 -11.62 25.21
C TYR A 174 -10.67 -11.73 25.54
N ARG A 175 -10.26 -11.77 26.81
CA ARG A 175 -8.86 -11.93 27.19
C ARG A 175 -8.22 -13.14 26.51
N GLY A 176 -7.09 -12.91 25.81
CA GLY A 176 -6.35 -13.91 25.03
C GLY A 176 -7.09 -14.42 23.78
N ARG A 177 -8.21 -13.79 23.41
CA ARG A 177 -9.10 -14.25 22.33
C ARG A 177 -9.32 -13.21 21.23
N LEU A 178 -8.54 -12.13 21.25
CA LEU A 178 -8.53 -11.09 20.21
C LEU A 178 -7.33 -11.30 19.29
N GLY A 179 -7.51 -11.10 17.99
CA GLY A 179 -6.45 -11.14 16.98
C GLY A 179 -6.29 -9.80 16.29
N TYR A 180 -5.05 -9.41 16.01
CA TYR A 180 -4.72 -8.18 15.27
C TYR A 180 -3.38 -8.33 14.53
N ALA A 181 -3.11 -7.44 13.59
CA ALA A 181 -1.84 -7.42 12.84
C ALA A 181 -1.06 -6.13 13.19
N PRO A 182 -0.12 -6.18 14.17
CA PRO A 182 0.52 -5.01 14.75
C PRO A 182 1.28 -4.15 13.73
N THR A 183 1.94 -4.76 12.76
CA THR A 183 2.76 -4.05 11.76
C THR A 183 1.99 -3.69 10.49
N ASN A 184 0.71 -4.06 10.40
CA ASN A 184 -0.08 -3.79 9.21
C ASN A 184 -0.61 -2.35 9.19
N ALA A 185 -0.44 -1.67 8.06
CA ALA A 185 -0.87 -0.28 7.86
C ALA A 185 -2.35 -0.03 8.19
N SER A 186 -3.23 -1.02 7.98
CA SER A 186 -4.65 -0.86 8.32
C SER A 186 -4.91 -0.82 9.83
N PHE A 187 -4.06 -1.45 10.65
CA PHE A 187 -4.12 -1.31 12.10
C PHE A 187 -3.56 0.05 12.54
N HIS A 188 -2.46 0.50 11.90
CA HIS A 188 -1.90 1.84 12.15
C HIS A 188 -2.91 2.93 11.83
N ALA A 189 -3.58 2.86 10.67
CA ALA A 189 -4.63 3.80 10.28
C ALA A 189 -5.80 3.83 11.29
N PHE A 190 -6.23 2.67 11.78
CA PHE A 190 -7.25 2.59 12.84
C PHE A 190 -6.79 3.27 14.13
N VAL A 191 -5.54 3.09 14.55
CA VAL A 191 -4.99 3.77 15.74
C VAL A 191 -4.87 5.27 15.51
N THR A 192 -4.50 5.71 14.30
CA THR A 192 -4.52 7.14 13.94
C THR A 192 -5.94 7.69 14.02
N ALA A 193 -6.95 6.95 13.53
CA ALA A 193 -8.35 7.32 13.65
C ALA A 193 -8.79 7.49 15.12
N LEU A 194 -8.39 6.57 16.00
CA LEU A 194 -8.63 6.71 17.44
C LEU A 194 -8.01 8.00 18.00
N ARG A 195 -6.79 8.36 17.55
CA ARG A 195 -6.09 9.58 17.99
C ARG A 195 -6.81 10.84 17.49
N VAL A 196 -7.26 10.85 16.25
CA VAL A 196 -8.02 11.96 15.65
C VAL A 196 -9.34 12.17 16.39
N GLU A 197 -10.10 11.10 16.63
CA GLU A 197 -11.44 11.22 17.23
C GLU A 197 -11.43 11.38 18.74
N ARG A 198 -10.50 10.71 19.46
CA ARG A 198 -10.50 10.65 20.94
C ARG A 198 -9.37 11.46 21.57
N GLY A 199 -8.48 12.03 20.76
CA GLY A 199 -7.25 12.64 21.21
C GLY A 199 -6.20 11.62 21.68
N GLU A 200 -4.98 12.07 21.92
CA GLU A 200 -3.85 11.20 22.30
C GLU A 200 -4.12 10.40 23.58
N ASP A 201 -4.68 11.04 24.61
CA ASP A 201 -4.99 10.39 25.89
C ASP A 201 -6.07 9.32 25.74
N GLY A 202 -7.13 9.60 24.94
CA GLY A 202 -8.22 8.65 24.71
C GLY A 202 -7.78 7.45 23.88
N ALA A 203 -6.93 7.66 22.87
CA ALA A 203 -6.36 6.57 22.09
C ALA A 203 -5.43 5.70 22.95
N ARG A 204 -4.57 6.32 23.77
CA ARG A 204 -3.70 5.62 24.71
C ARG A 204 -4.50 4.76 25.69
N GLU A 205 -5.53 5.30 26.31
CA GLU A 205 -6.38 4.57 27.25
C GLU A 205 -7.02 3.34 26.55
N TRP A 206 -7.51 3.52 25.33
CA TRP A 206 -8.07 2.41 24.56
C TRP A 206 -7.05 1.30 24.28
N LEU A 207 -5.84 1.68 23.82
CA LEU A 207 -4.76 0.75 23.49
C LEU A 207 -4.24 0.01 24.73
N GLU A 208 -4.08 0.70 25.86
CA GLU A 208 -3.69 0.08 27.13
C GLU A 208 -4.73 -0.96 27.60
N ARG A 209 -6.02 -0.65 27.47
CA ARG A 209 -7.09 -1.60 27.77
C ARG A 209 -7.09 -2.78 26.80
N PHE A 210 -6.84 -2.53 25.51
CA PHE A 210 -6.70 -3.58 24.50
C PHE A 210 -5.49 -4.47 24.81
N ALA A 211 -4.33 -3.91 25.06
CA ALA A 211 -3.11 -4.64 25.44
C ALA A 211 -3.32 -5.47 26.73
N ALA A 212 -4.04 -4.92 27.72
CA ALA A 212 -4.35 -5.63 28.96
C ALA A 212 -5.19 -6.91 28.74
N LEU A 213 -5.90 -7.02 27.61
CA LEU A 213 -6.61 -8.23 27.21
C LEU A 213 -5.70 -9.29 26.55
N GLU A 214 -4.40 -9.06 26.48
CA GLU A 214 -3.42 -10.01 25.91
C GLU A 214 -3.79 -10.45 24.50
N PRO A 215 -4.04 -9.49 23.54
CA PRO A 215 -4.41 -9.85 22.18
C PRO A 215 -3.26 -10.58 21.49
N GLN A 216 -3.60 -11.46 20.52
CA GLN A 216 -2.63 -12.22 19.76
C GLN A 216 -2.24 -11.45 18.49
N GLY A 217 -0.94 -11.17 18.32
CA GLY A 217 -0.38 -10.55 17.14
C GLY A 217 -0.16 -11.57 16.02
N TYR A 218 -0.48 -11.18 14.78
CA TYR A 218 -0.27 -11.95 13.57
C TYR A 218 0.46 -11.12 12.51
N ASP A 219 1.10 -11.77 11.56
CA ASP A 219 1.91 -11.10 10.52
C ASP A 219 1.07 -10.19 9.60
N ASN A 220 -0.21 -10.57 9.35
CA ASN A 220 -1.11 -9.85 8.45
C ASN A 220 -2.59 -10.17 8.72
N ASN A 221 -3.49 -9.45 8.04
CA ASN A 221 -4.94 -9.62 8.22
C ASN A 221 -5.46 -11.00 7.75
N VAL A 222 -4.81 -11.65 6.77
CA VAL A 222 -5.18 -13.01 6.34
C VAL A 222 -4.97 -13.97 7.50
N ALA A 223 -3.80 -13.91 8.15
CA ALA A 223 -3.50 -14.76 9.30
C ALA A 223 -4.43 -14.48 10.50
N VAL A 224 -4.86 -13.23 10.70
CA VAL A 224 -5.89 -12.89 11.71
C VAL A 224 -7.22 -13.56 11.36
N LEU A 225 -7.66 -13.46 10.10
CA LEU A 225 -8.91 -14.07 9.64
C LEU A 225 -8.87 -15.60 9.77
N ASP A 226 -7.75 -16.24 9.39
CA ASP A 226 -7.56 -17.69 9.52
C ASP A 226 -7.58 -18.14 10.99
N ALA A 227 -7.03 -17.34 11.89
CA ALA A 227 -7.10 -17.61 13.33
C ALA A 227 -8.54 -17.52 13.88
N VAL A 228 -9.35 -16.58 13.38
CA VAL A 228 -10.79 -16.52 13.71
C VAL A 228 -11.52 -17.70 13.10
N ASP A 229 -11.29 -18.01 11.83
CA ASP A 229 -11.99 -19.06 11.09
C ASP A 229 -11.72 -20.46 11.66
N SER A 230 -10.49 -20.70 12.12
CA SER A 230 -10.09 -21.94 12.80
C SER A 230 -10.47 -21.98 14.30
N GLY A 231 -11.02 -20.91 14.86
CA GLY A 231 -11.40 -20.81 16.26
C GLY A 231 -10.23 -20.62 17.24
N GLN A 232 -9.05 -20.22 16.79
CA GLN A 232 -7.91 -19.90 17.66
C GLN A 232 -8.16 -18.62 18.45
N VAL A 233 -8.79 -17.61 17.83
CA VAL A 233 -9.27 -16.41 18.49
C VAL A 233 -10.77 -16.23 18.20
N ALA A 234 -11.47 -15.50 19.05
CA ALA A 234 -12.90 -15.30 18.91
C ALA A 234 -13.25 -14.11 18.01
N VAL A 235 -12.41 -13.07 18.03
CA VAL A 235 -12.60 -11.83 17.30
C VAL A 235 -11.27 -11.36 16.72
N GLY A 236 -11.29 -10.86 15.49
CA GLY A 236 -10.13 -10.31 14.78
C GLY A 236 -10.42 -8.91 14.20
N LEU A 237 -9.42 -8.05 14.22
CA LEU A 237 -9.50 -6.72 13.62
C LEU A 237 -8.90 -6.78 12.21
N ILE A 238 -9.75 -6.75 11.17
CA ILE A 238 -9.36 -6.87 9.77
C ILE A 238 -10.05 -5.84 8.88
N ASN A 239 -9.74 -5.83 7.58
CA ASN A 239 -10.54 -5.17 6.56
C ASN A 239 -11.53 -6.17 5.94
N HIS A 240 -12.66 -5.66 5.44
CA HIS A 240 -13.78 -6.46 4.96
C HIS A 240 -13.43 -7.42 3.81
N TYR A 241 -12.64 -6.97 2.84
CA TYR A 241 -12.36 -7.67 1.61
C TYR A 241 -11.68 -9.03 1.80
N TYR A 242 -10.83 -9.21 2.81
CA TYR A 242 -10.20 -10.49 3.11
C TYR A 242 -11.19 -11.61 3.36
N TRP A 243 -12.35 -11.27 3.97
CA TRP A 243 -13.41 -12.26 4.18
C TRP A 243 -14.11 -12.63 2.88
N TYR A 244 -14.39 -11.64 2.01
CA TYR A 244 -15.02 -11.92 0.71
C TYR A 244 -14.13 -12.76 -0.18
N GLU A 245 -12.83 -12.50 -0.20
CA GLU A 245 -11.84 -13.30 -0.92
C GLU A 245 -11.79 -14.73 -0.40
N LYS A 246 -11.69 -14.94 0.91
CA LYS A 246 -11.70 -16.26 1.52
C LYS A 246 -12.98 -17.03 1.17
N VAL A 247 -14.13 -16.37 1.22
CA VAL A 247 -15.42 -16.97 0.83
C VAL A 247 -15.46 -17.32 -0.66
N ALA A 248 -14.87 -16.49 -1.52
CA ALA A 248 -14.79 -16.77 -2.96
C ALA A 248 -13.88 -17.97 -3.27
N GLU A 249 -12.77 -18.13 -2.54
CA GLU A 249 -11.83 -19.24 -2.69
C GLU A 249 -12.36 -20.56 -2.13
N GLU A 250 -12.87 -20.55 -0.90
CA GLU A 250 -13.19 -21.76 -0.16
C GLU A 250 -14.67 -22.16 -0.25
N GLY A 251 -15.53 -21.20 -0.59
CA GLY A 251 -17.00 -21.32 -0.55
C GLY A 251 -17.59 -20.93 0.80
N ALA A 252 -18.75 -20.30 0.78
CA ALA A 252 -19.40 -19.71 1.96
C ALA A 252 -19.73 -20.75 3.07
N ASP A 253 -19.94 -22.01 2.71
CA ASP A 253 -20.24 -23.09 3.65
C ASP A 253 -18.98 -23.62 4.36
N ALA A 254 -17.79 -23.37 3.81
CA ALA A 254 -16.51 -23.80 4.38
C ALA A 254 -15.93 -22.76 5.35
N VAL A 255 -16.27 -21.49 5.21
CA VAL A 255 -15.78 -20.39 6.05
C VAL A 255 -16.67 -20.23 7.28
N ASN A 256 -16.12 -20.51 8.47
CA ASN A 256 -16.84 -20.34 9.76
C ASN A 256 -16.90 -18.88 10.20
N ALA A 257 -15.81 -18.13 9.97
CA ALA A 257 -15.74 -16.73 10.31
C ALA A 257 -16.83 -15.91 9.63
N ARG A 258 -17.33 -14.90 10.34
CA ARG A 258 -18.25 -13.87 9.82
C ARG A 258 -17.61 -12.51 10.04
N ILE A 259 -18.11 -11.48 9.33
CA ILE A 259 -17.68 -10.10 9.55
C ILE A 259 -18.82 -9.25 10.08
N ARG A 260 -18.46 -8.27 10.90
CA ARG A 260 -19.37 -7.27 11.44
C ARG A 260 -18.86 -5.87 11.09
N TYR A 261 -19.66 -5.12 10.35
CA TYR A 261 -19.49 -3.68 10.17
C TYR A 261 -20.03 -2.96 11.41
N LEU A 262 -19.23 -2.07 11.98
CA LEU A 262 -19.64 -1.24 13.11
C LEU A 262 -20.44 -0.02 12.63
N SER A 263 -20.94 0.80 13.55
CA SER A 263 -21.62 2.04 13.20
C SER A 263 -20.67 3.02 12.53
N SER A 264 -21.13 3.75 11.52
CA SER A 264 -20.30 4.65 10.71
C SER A 264 -19.65 5.81 11.48
N ASP A 265 -20.17 6.11 12.68
CA ASP A 265 -19.64 7.10 13.63
C ASP A 265 -18.64 6.53 14.64
N ASP A 266 -18.27 5.25 14.52
CA ASP A 266 -17.29 4.59 15.40
C ASP A 266 -15.94 4.44 14.70
N PRO A 267 -14.81 4.77 15.34
CA PRO A 267 -13.48 4.65 14.74
C PRO A 267 -13.12 3.23 14.26
N GLY A 268 -13.79 2.22 14.84
CA GLY A 268 -13.68 0.83 14.40
C GLY A 268 -14.35 0.54 13.04
N ALA A 269 -15.14 1.47 12.51
CA ALA A 269 -15.73 1.40 11.17
C ALA A 269 -14.96 2.22 10.14
N LEU A 270 -13.72 2.61 10.45
CA LEU A 270 -12.89 3.42 9.57
C LEU A 270 -12.95 2.93 8.11
N VAL A 271 -13.36 3.82 7.22
CA VAL A 271 -13.17 3.67 5.79
C VAL A 271 -11.85 4.34 5.44
N ASN A 272 -10.89 3.55 4.99
CA ASN A 272 -9.59 4.02 4.53
C ASN A 272 -9.43 3.67 3.04
N VAL A 273 -8.41 4.20 2.39
CA VAL A 273 -8.18 4.01 0.96
C VAL A 273 -6.79 3.42 0.70
N ALA A 274 -6.67 2.61 -0.33
CA ALA A 274 -5.42 2.50 -1.05
C ALA A 274 -5.30 3.71 -1.97
N GLY A 275 -4.11 4.13 -2.25
CA GLY A 275 -3.90 5.28 -3.11
C GLY A 275 -2.52 5.30 -3.72
N ALA A 276 -2.33 6.19 -4.67
CA ALA A 276 -1.09 6.36 -5.40
C ALA A 276 -0.65 7.82 -5.42
N GLY A 277 0.66 8.03 -5.30
CA GLY A 277 1.31 9.34 -5.43
C GLY A 277 2.62 9.20 -6.21
N VAL A 278 2.89 10.13 -7.10
CA VAL A 278 4.11 10.21 -7.89
C VAL A 278 5.22 10.80 -7.03
N LEU A 279 6.42 10.19 -7.03
CA LEU A 279 7.55 10.69 -6.23
C LEU A 279 8.10 11.99 -6.84
N ALA A 280 8.37 12.97 -5.97
CA ALA A 280 8.98 14.23 -6.39
C ALA A 280 10.40 13.97 -6.93
N GLY A 281 10.64 14.38 -8.17
CA GLY A 281 11.94 14.18 -8.86
C GLY A 281 12.06 12.85 -9.59
N SER A 282 10.96 12.10 -9.80
CA SER A 282 10.92 10.91 -10.65
C SER A 282 11.46 11.21 -12.05
N ASP A 283 12.31 10.32 -12.56
CA ASP A 283 12.82 10.37 -13.93
C ASP A 283 11.81 9.80 -14.95
N ALA A 284 10.75 9.12 -14.45
CA ALA A 284 9.65 8.53 -15.23
C ALA A 284 8.29 9.18 -14.91
N GLU A 285 8.24 10.48 -14.59
CA GLU A 285 7.04 11.20 -14.13
C GLU A 285 5.83 10.97 -15.04
N ASP A 286 6.00 11.11 -16.38
CA ASP A 286 4.89 10.90 -17.34
C ASP A 286 4.33 9.46 -17.26
N ALA A 287 5.20 8.45 -17.09
CA ALA A 287 4.78 7.05 -16.94
C ALA A 287 4.12 6.79 -15.58
N ALA A 288 4.61 7.45 -14.52
CA ALA A 288 4.02 7.36 -13.18
C ALA A 288 2.62 8.00 -13.13
N VAL A 289 2.42 9.15 -13.78
CA VAL A 289 1.09 9.77 -13.94
C VAL A 289 0.16 8.86 -14.74
N ALA A 290 0.62 8.31 -15.88
CA ALA A 290 -0.17 7.37 -16.68
C ALA A 290 -0.54 6.10 -15.88
N ALA A 291 0.34 5.67 -14.97
CA ALA A 291 0.02 4.56 -14.05
C ALA A 291 -1.09 4.91 -13.07
N VAL A 292 -1.10 6.14 -12.53
CA VAL A 292 -2.20 6.62 -11.67
C VAL A 292 -3.51 6.68 -12.48
N GLU A 293 -3.49 7.22 -13.70
CA GLU A 293 -4.65 7.24 -14.59
C GLU A 293 -5.20 5.83 -14.88
N TYR A 294 -4.30 4.87 -15.15
CA TYR A 294 -4.71 3.48 -15.34
C TYR A 294 -5.38 2.89 -14.10
N LEU A 295 -4.81 3.10 -12.90
CA LEU A 295 -5.40 2.64 -11.64
C LEU A 295 -6.80 3.24 -11.37
N LEU A 296 -7.13 4.37 -11.99
CA LEU A 296 -8.43 5.01 -11.94
C LEU A 296 -9.34 4.70 -13.16
N SER A 297 -8.86 3.91 -14.12
CA SER A 297 -9.68 3.48 -15.27
C SER A 297 -10.82 2.56 -14.87
N ASP A 298 -11.87 2.51 -15.68
CA ASP A 298 -12.99 1.59 -15.47
C ASP A 298 -12.53 0.12 -15.32
N GLU A 299 -11.50 -0.28 -16.08
CA GLU A 299 -10.92 -1.62 -16.03
C GLU A 299 -10.28 -1.93 -14.67
N ALA A 300 -9.42 -1.04 -14.18
CA ALA A 300 -8.77 -1.21 -12.88
C ALA A 300 -9.77 -1.11 -11.73
N GLN A 301 -10.74 -0.21 -11.81
CA GLN A 301 -11.78 -0.05 -10.80
C GLN A 301 -12.72 -1.26 -10.74
N GLN A 302 -13.04 -1.85 -11.91
CA GLN A 302 -13.80 -3.11 -11.95
C GLN A 302 -12.97 -4.27 -11.39
N TYR A 303 -11.65 -4.29 -11.63
CA TYR A 303 -10.73 -5.26 -11.01
C TYR A 303 -10.76 -5.15 -9.48
N PHE A 304 -10.66 -3.94 -8.90
CA PHE A 304 -10.74 -3.77 -7.45
C PHE A 304 -12.09 -4.26 -6.89
N ALA A 305 -13.18 -3.99 -7.59
CA ALA A 305 -14.50 -4.45 -7.17
C ALA A 305 -14.66 -5.98 -7.24
N ASP A 306 -14.22 -6.59 -8.32
CA ASP A 306 -14.52 -8.00 -8.64
C ASP A 306 -13.45 -8.98 -8.16
N GLU A 307 -12.17 -8.60 -8.23
CA GLU A 307 -11.08 -9.51 -7.88
C GLU A 307 -10.60 -9.31 -6.43
N THR A 308 -10.71 -8.11 -5.88
CA THR A 308 -10.26 -7.81 -4.53
C THR A 308 -11.38 -7.48 -3.53
N ALA A 309 -12.65 -7.44 -3.99
CA ALA A 309 -13.82 -7.06 -3.19
C ALA A 309 -13.66 -5.69 -2.47
N GLU A 310 -12.79 -4.82 -2.96
CA GLU A 310 -12.65 -3.45 -2.46
C GLU A 310 -13.71 -2.54 -3.10
N TYR A 311 -13.97 -1.40 -2.50
CA TYR A 311 -14.89 -0.40 -3.05
C TYR A 311 -14.18 0.43 -4.12
N PRO A 312 -14.73 0.51 -5.35
CA PRO A 312 -14.26 1.48 -6.34
C PRO A 312 -14.40 2.91 -5.83
N VAL A 313 -13.48 3.79 -6.23
CA VAL A 313 -13.52 5.22 -5.90
C VAL A 313 -13.98 6.08 -7.08
N VAL A 314 -14.10 5.50 -8.26
CA VAL A 314 -14.68 6.11 -9.45
C VAL A 314 -16.16 5.79 -9.51
N GLU A 315 -16.99 6.81 -9.82
CA GLU A 315 -18.44 6.67 -9.81
C GLU A 315 -18.97 5.67 -10.86
N GLY A 316 -20.04 4.98 -10.52
CA GLY A 316 -20.79 4.11 -11.44
C GLY A 316 -20.29 2.67 -11.51
N ILE A 317 -19.21 2.32 -10.84
CA ILE A 317 -18.66 0.96 -10.81
C ILE A 317 -19.07 0.25 -9.54
N THR A 318 -19.53 -0.99 -9.66
CA THR A 318 -19.89 -1.87 -8.55
C THR A 318 -19.45 -3.29 -8.83
N SER A 319 -19.22 -4.09 -7.80
CA SER A 319 -18.85 -5.48 -7.99
C SER A 319 -19.97 -6.28 -8.68
N THR A 320 -19.59 -7.14 -9.61
CA THR A 320 -20.43 -8.14 -10.24
C THR A 320 -20.31 -9.51 -9.59
N ARG A 321 -19.32 -9.70 -8.71
CA ARG A 321 -18.99 -10.98 -8.06
C ARG A 321 -19.28 -11.03 -6.57
N HIS A 322 -19.20 -9.89 -5.90
CA HIS A 322 -19.32 -9.78 -4.45
C HIS A 322 -20.51 -8.90 -4.07
N ASP A 323 -21.35 -9.38 -3.17
CA ASP A 323 -22.42 -8.58 -2.55
C ASP A 323 -21.83 -7.85 -1.33
N VAL A 324 -20.93 -6.90 -1.60
CA VAL A 324 -20.28 -6.10 -0.56
C VAL A 324 -21.29 -5.11 0.01
N GLN A 325 -21.37 -5.03 1.35
CA GLN A 325 -22.27 -4.07 2.01
C GLN A 325 -21.86 -2.63 1.59
N PRO A 326 -22.79 -1.81 1.09
CA PRO A 326 -22.48 -0.43 0.69
C PRO A 326 -21.85 0.36 1.84
N LEU A 327 -20.88 1.22 1.53
CA LEU A 327 -20.37 2.22 2.47
C LEU A 327 -21.47 3.23 2.83
N GLY A 328 -21.39 3.82 4.03
CA GLY A 328 -22.22 4.96 4.39
C GLY A 328 -22.00 6.17 3.49
N GLU A 329 -22.92 7.13 3.51
CA GLU A 329 -22.90 8.30 2.60
C GLU A 329 -21.71 9.26 2.83
N THR A 330 -21.02 9.15 3.98
CA THR A 330 -19.87 9.99 4.33
C THR A 330 -18.80 9.17 5.02
N LEU A 331 -17.54 9.49 4.74
CA LEU A 331 -16.42 8.98 5.52
C LEU A 331 -16.51 9.51 6.95
N SER A 332 -16.26 8.66 7.93
CA SER A 332 -16.26 9.06 9.34
C SER A 332 -15.11 10.03 9.69
N ILE A 333 -14.02 9.98 8.92
CA ILE A 333 -12.79 10.75 9.13
C ILE A 333 -12.34 11.32 7.77
N ASP A 334 -11.86 12.57 7.76
CA ASP A 334 -11.12 13.10 6.63
C ASP A 334 -9.80 12.32 6.48
N LEU A 335 -9.58 11.75 5.30
CA LEU A 335 -8.37 10.96 5.02
C LEU A 335 -7.07 11.76 5.19
N ASN A 336 -7.13 13.08 5.02
CA ASN A 336 -6.00 13.98 5.25
C ASN A 336 -5.62 14.06 6.74
N ASP A 337 -6.54 13.79 7.66
CA ASP A 337 -6.26 13.76 9.10
C ASP A 337 -5.47 12.50 9.53
N LEU A 338 -5.35 11.50 8.64
CA LEU A 338 -4.60 10.26 8.91
C LEU A 338 -3.08 10.39 8.72
N GLU A 339 -2.57 11.54 8.38
CA GLU A 339 -1.15 11.80 8.03
C GLU A 339 -0.13 11.63 9.18
N SER A 340 -0.58 11.51 10.43
CA SER A 340 0.29 11.45 11.62
C SER A 340 0.77 10.03 11.97
N LEU A 341 1.18 9.26 10.96
CA LEU A 341 1.64 7.87 11.09
C LEU A 341 2.80 7.71 12.07
N ASP A 342 3.78 8.62 12.04
CA ASP A 342 4.95 8.63 12.93
C ASP A 342 4.56 8.65 14.42
N GLN A 343 3.60 9.49 14.78
CA GLN A 343 3.10 9.57 16.16
C GLN A 343 2.31 8.32 16.54
N THR A 344 1.59 7.71 15.61
CA THR A 344 0.89 6.44 15.82
C THR A 344 1.88 5.30 16.12
N LEU A 345 2.98 5.21 15.37
CA LEU A 345 4.01 4.19 15.60
C LEU A 345 4.68 4.36 16.96
N VAL A 346 4.98 5.60 17.36
CA VAL A 346 5.51 5.91 18.70
C VAL A 346 4.54 5.46 19.79
N LEU A 347 3.24 5.77 19.65
CA LEU A 347 2.23 5.39 20.63
C LEU A 347 2.11 3.85 20.74
N LEU A 348 2.13 3.13 19.62
CA LEU A 348 2.09 1.66 19.61
C LEU A 348 3.29 1.03 20.30
N ASP A 349 4.50 1.58 20.10
CA ASP A 349 5.72 1.13 20.81
C ASP A 349 5.60 1.37 22.32
N GLU A 350 5.15 2.55 22.73
CA GLU A 350 4.99 2.91 24.15
C GLU A 350 3.99 2.01 24.90
N VAL A 351 2.94 1.52 24.23
CA VAL A 351 1.93 0.62 24.82
C VAL A 351 2.24 -0.87 24.60
N GLY A 352 3.33 -1.19 23.88
CA GLY A 352 3.79 -2.57 23.65
C GLY A 352 2.91 -3.37 22.66
N LEU A 353 2.37 -2.73 21.64
CA LEU A 353 1.53 -3.33 20.60
C LEU A 353 2.20 -3.31 19.20
N THR A 354 3.53 -3.36 19.16
CA THR A 354 4.34 -3.43 17.92
C THR A 354 4.72 -4.85 17.54
#